data_6754e643ff854eaf089f5bdb906bb928
#
_entry.id   6754e643ff854eaf089f5bdb906bb928
#
_cell.length_a   1.000
_cell.length_b   1.000
_cell.length_c   1.000
_cell.angle_alpha   90.00
_cell.angle_beta   90.00
_cell.angle_gamma   90.00
#
_symmetry.space_group_name_H-M   'P 1'
#
loop_
_entity.id
_entity.type
_entity.pdbx_description
1 polymer ?
#
loop_
_entity_poly.entity_id
_entity_poly.type
_entity_poly.pdbx_seq_one_letter_code
_entity_poly.pdbx_strand_id
1 'polypeptide(L)'
;MLAHAPDFGSDPELPSCSFMVSNSSGCFPSSALCVNVKSEMAEQIRKSWLRRRLEDGLRRGFQHAYETVKVNPSNFLLQLRAAYGMPITSFHGVYSVEMSHLDDVASGIIRGGMKIAAVEGAGLGLGGILTVVPDLSILAAITLRTIQKLSLLYGFEFNTDEETAELWIAAASAAGLDISRELVEKEVVNRFVPRVIQRIAVQASGEAVEKWSGRLIPIASSAIGCALNYYFVRAWGERARAHFRAKHLAARHELGEGQAGLRTA
;
A
#
# COMPACT_ATOMS: atom_id res chain seq x y z
N MET A 1 -19.08 -23.36 -37.39
CA MET A 1 -19.23 -23.69 -35.95
C MET A 1 -19.36 -22.39 -35.18
N LEU A 2 -20.57 -22.06 -34.81
CA LEU A 2 -20.95 -20.80 -34.14
C LEU A 2 -20.57 -20.88 -32.65
N ALA A 3 -19.77 -19.95 -32.16
CA ALA A 3 -19.42 -19.81 -30.77
C ALA A 3 -20.54 -19.03 -30.05
N HIS A 4 -21.08 -19.65 -29.01
CA HIS A 4 -22.10 -19.12 -28.12
C HIS A 4 -21.54 -17.96 -27.30
N ALA A 5 -22.24 -16.82 -27.31
CA ALA A 5 -22.05 -15.72 -26.40
C ALA A 5 -22.73 -16.02 -25.05
N PRO A 6 -22.13 -15.65 -23.90
CA PRO A 6 -22.83 -15.79 -22.63
C PRO A 6 -23.85 -14.68 -22.42
N ASP A 7 -25.03 -15.12 -22.04
CA ASP A 7 -26.22 -14.36 -21.67
C ASP A 7 -25.93 -13.46 -20.46
N PHE A 8 -26.17 -12.15 -20.60
CA PHE A 8 -26.15 -11.20 -19.49
C PHE A 8 -27.49 -11.28 -18.77
N GLY A 9 -27.49 -11.93 -17.63
CA GLY A 9 -28.61 -12.02 -16.72
C GLY A 9 -29.12 -10.65 -16.28
N SER A 10 -30.42 -10.53 -16.37
CA SER A 10 -31.37 -9.51 -15.95
C SER A 10 -30.95 -8.64 -14.75
N ASP A 11 -31.15 -7.33 -14.94
CA ASP A 11 -31.08 -6.28 -13.91
C ASP A 11 -31.99 -6.59 -12.71
N PRO A 12 -31.55 -6.32 -11.48
CA PRO A 12 -32.46 -6.40 -10.33
C PRO A 12 -33.46 -5.25 -10.39
N GLU A 13 -34.72 -5.62 -10.47
CA GLU A 13 -35.88 -4.73 -10.41
C GLU A 13 -35.82 -3.83 -9.16
N LEU A 14 -35.94 -2.52 -9.39
CA LEU A 14 -36.13 -1.52 -8.35
C LEU A 14 -37.47 -1.76 -7.66
N PRO A 15 -37.56 -1.81 -6.33
CA PRO A 15 -38.84 -1.92 -5.64
C PRO A 15 -39.67 -0.67 -5.89
N SER A 16 -40.86 -0.87 -6.48
CA SER A 16 -41.90 0.15 -6.66
C SER A 16 -42.44 0.59 -5.29
N CYS A 17 -42.08 1.78 -4.86
CA CYS A 17 -42.71 2.43 -3.70
C CYS A 17 -44.12 2.87 -4.08
N SER A 18 -45.10 1.99 -3.90
CA SER A 18 -46.52 2.38 -3.79
C SER A 18 -46.80 2.82 -2.36
N PHE A 19 -46.72 4.15 -2.12
CA PHE A 19 -47.08 4.74 -0.85
C PHE A 19 -48.51 5.33 -0.99
N MET A 20 -49.49 4.74 -0.30
CA MET A 20 -50.84 5.28 -0.17
C MET A 20 -50.77 6.66 0.50
N VAL A 21 -51.24 7.67 -0.20
CA VAL A 21 -51.45 9.01 0.34
C VAL A 21 -52.75 9.04 1.09
N SER A 22 -52.70 9.10 2.40
CA SER A 22 -53.85 9.49 3.24
C SER A 22 -53.77 11.02 3.40
N ASN A 23 -54.85 11.66 2.99
CA ASN A 23 -55.03 13.13 3.04
C ASN A 23 -55.15 13.61 4.49
N SER A 24 -54.24 14.45 4.93
CA SER A 24 -54.53 15.48 5.94
C SER A 24 -53.52 16.62 5.83
N SER A 25 -54.05 17.81 5.75
CA SER A 25 -53.49 19.15 5.49
C SER A 25 -52.20 19.46 6.26
N GLY A 26 -51.10 19.63 5.54
CA GLY A 26 -49.83 20.11 6.08
C GLY A 26 -48.82 20.20 4.94
N CYS A 27 -48.63 21.38 4.37
CA CYS A 27 -47.69 21.67 3.30
C CYS A 27 -46.25 21.54 3.84
N PHE A 28 -45.61 20.35 3.73
CA PHE A 28 -44.18 20.18 3.94
C PHE A 28 -43.48 20.09 2.58
N PRO A 29 -42.30 20.70 2.40
CA PRO A 29 -41.59 20.66 1.11
C PRO A 29 -40.96 19.27 0.93
N SER A 30 -41.76 18.32 0.48
CA SER A 30 -41.40 16.90 0.24
C SER A 30 -40.36 16.73 -0.88
N SER A 31 -40.14 17.75 -1.71
CA SER A 31 -39.19 17.68 -2.83
C SER A 31 -37.72 17.82 -2.40
N ALA A 32 -37.42 18.63 -1.40
CA ALA A 32 -36.04 18.86 -0.93
C ALA A 32 -35.46 17.63 -0.19
N LEU A 33 -36.28 16.93 0.61
CA LEU A 33 -35.85 15.71 1.33
C LEU A 33 -35.59 14.55 0.35
N CYS A 34 -36.43 14.40 -0.66
CA CYS A 34 -36.28 13.32 -1.66
C CYS A 34 -35.07 13.54 -2.59
N VAL A 35 -34.72 14.81 -2.90
CA VAL A 35 -33.52 15.17 -3.66
C VAL A 35 -32.26 14.91 -2.82
N ASN A 36 -32.29 15.22 -1.53
CA ASN A 36 -31.13 15.02 -0.64
C ASN A 36 -30.82 13.51 -0.45
N VAL A 37 -31.83 12.69 -0.19
CA VAL A 37 -31.67 11.22 -0.06
C VAL A 37 -31.15 10.58 -1.35
N LYS A 38 -31.62 11.01 -2.53
CA LYS A 38 -31.10 10.53 -3.81
C LYS A 38 -29.64 10.92 -4.03
N SER A 39 -29.25 12.14 -3.67
CA SER A 39 -27.87 12.60 -3.80
C SER A 39 -26.92 11.87 -2.86
N GLU A 40 -27.33 11.61 -1.62
CA GLU A 40 -26.54 10.85 -0.64
C GLU A 40 -26.38 9.38 -1.06
N MET A 41 -27.47 8.77 -1.56
CA MET A 41 -27.42 7.38 -2.05
C MET A 41 -26.54 7.25 -3.30
N ALA A 42 -26.60 8.17 -4.22
CA ALA A 42 -25.71 8.21 -5.40
C ALA A 42 -24.25 8.40 -5.01
N GLU A 43 -23.98 9.21 -4.00
CA GLU A 43 -22.61 9.41 -3.47
C GLU A 43 -22.09 8.15 -2.78
N GLN A 44 -22.91 7.45 -1.99
CA GLN A 44 -22.53 6.19 -1.37
C GLN A 44 -22.27 5.09 -2.39
N ILE A 45 -23.09 4.96 -3.43
CA ILE A 45 -22.88 4.01 -4.52
C ILE A 45 -21.57 4.31 -5.24
N ARG A 46 -21.28 5.58 -5.53
CA ARG A 46 -20.04 6.01 -6.17
C ARG A 46 -18.81 5.72 -5.30
N LYS A 47 -18.87 5.98 -3.98
CA LYS A 47 -17.81 5.66 -3.03
C LYS A 47 -17.55 4.15 -2.96
N SER A 48 -18.59 3.33 -2.92
CA SER A 48 -18.45 1.87 -2.85
C SER A 48 -17.87 1.29 -4.15
N TRP A 49 -18.27 1.81 -5.31
CA TRP A 49 -17.72 1.42 -6.60
C TRP A 49 -16.23 1.80 -6.71
N LEU A 50 -15.86 3.04 -6.36
CA LEU A 50 -14.49 3.50 -6.36
C LEU A 50 -13.60 2.67 -5.44
N ARG A 51 -14.09 2.38 -4.23
CA ARG A 51 -13.38 1.52 -3.27
C ARG A 51 -13.07 0.16 -3.85
N ARG A 52 -14.05 -0.52 -4.46
CA ARG A 52 -13.84 -1.84 -5.10
C ARG A 52 -12.81 -1.77 -6.22
N ARG A 53 -12.87 -0.73 -7.07
CA ARG A 53 -11.89 -0.55 -8.15
C ARG A 53 -10.47 -0.34 -7.63
N LEU A 54 -10.30 0.47 -6.58
CA LEU A 54 -9.02 0.68 -5.93
C LEU A 54 -8.51 -0.61 -5.26
N GLU A 55 -9.37 -1.33 -4.56
CA GLU A 55 -9.05 -2.60 -3.93
C GLU A 55 -8.56 -3.63 -4.95
N ASP A 56 -9.30 -3.84 -6.03
CA ASP A 56 -8.91 -4.75 -7.09
C ASP A 56 -7.63 -4.35 -7.80
N GLY A 57 -7.43 -3.05 -8.02
CA GLY A 57 -6.21 -2.51 -8.62
C GLY A 57 -4.99 -2.71 -7.72
N LEU A 58 -5.09 -2.38 -6.45
CA LEU A 58 -4.03 -2.57 -5.46
C LEU A 58 -3.70 -4.05 -5.27
N ARG A 59 -4.71 -4.91 -5.13
CA ARG A 59 -4.52 -6.35 -5.01
C ARG A 59 -3.73 -6.92 -6.19
N ARG A 60 -4.17 -6.64 -7.42
CA ARG A 60 -3.46 -7.09 -8.63
C ARG A 60 -2.07 -6.47 -8.74
N GLY A 61 -1.94 -5.19 -8.40
CA GLY A 61 -0.67 -4.48 -8.43
C GLY A 61 0.35 -5.07 -7.46
N PHE A 62 -0.01 -5.31 -6.22
CA PHE A 62 0.88 -5.93 -5.23
C PHE A 62 1.18 -7.40 -5.55
N GLN A 63 0.22 -8.15 -6.10
CA GLN A 63 0.48 -9.52 -6.54
C GLN A 63 1.47 -9.57 -7.69
N HIS A 64 1.28 -8.73 -8.71
CA HIS A 64 2.23 -8.61 -9.81
C HIS A 64 3.61 -8.11 -9.32
N ALA A 65 3.64 -7.13 -8.41
CA ALA A 65 4.89 -6.64 -7.81
C ALA A 65 5.61 -7.74 -7.03
N TYR A 66 4.90 -8.58 -6.30
CA TYR A 66 5.47 -9.72 -5.58
C TYR A 66 6.20 -10.69 -6.51
N GLU A 67 5.63 -10.96 -7.68
CA GLU A 67 6.18 -11.87 -8.67
C GLU A 67 7.36 -11.27 -9.46
N THR A 68 7.35 -9.96 -9.68
CA THR A 68 8.27 -9.30 -10.63
C THR A 68 9.31 -8.40 -9.99
N VAL A 69 9.02 -7.82 -8.83
CA VAL A 69 9.90 -6.85 -8.16
C VAL A 69 10.80 -7.57 -7.15
N LYS A 70 12.06 -7.75 -7.53
CA LYS A 70 13.12 -8.18 -6.61
C LYS A 70 14.27 -7.17 -6.65
N VAL A 71 14.57 -6.56 -5.52
CA VAL A 71 15.80 -5.79 -5.35
C VAL A 71 16.95 -6.79 -5.25
N ASN A 72 17.93 -6.66 -6.16
CA ASN A 72 19.14 -7.48 -6.08
C ASN A 72 20.00 -6.98 -4.90
N PRO A 73 20.25 -7.81 -3.85
CA PRO A 73 20.98 -7.37 -2.67
C PRO A 73 22.41 -6.90 -2.97
N SER A 74 23.13 -7.61 -3.84
CA SER A 74 24.52 -7.26 -4.18
C SER A 74 24.60 -5.90 -4.88
N ASN A 75 23.71 -5.63 -5.84
CA ASN A 75 23.66 -4.35 -6.52
C ASN A 75 23.26 -3.22 -5.57
N PHE A 76 22.36 -3.50 -4.63
CA PHE A 76 21.96 -2.52 -3.63
C PHE A 76 23.09 -2.23 -2.63
N LEU A 77 23.86 -3.23 -2.22
CA LEU A 77 25.04 -3.06 -1.38
C LEU A 77 26.08 -2.16 -2.06
N LEU A 78 26.32 -2.37 -3.38
CA LEU A 78 27.17 -1.48 -4.16
C LEU A 78 26.62 -0.05 -4.21
N GLN A 79 25.30 0.11 -4.36
CA GLN A 79 24.65 1.43 -4.31
C GLN A 79 24.84 2.11 -2.95
N LEU A 80 24.71 1.39 -1.83
CA LEU A 80 24.90 1.91 -0.48
C LEU A 80 26.34 2.43 -0.30
N ARG A 81 27.32 1.70 -0.81
CA ARG A 81 28.74 2.11 -0.76
C ARG A 81 29.01 3.30 -1.67
N ALA A 82 28.59 3.26 -2.92
CA ALA A 82 28.95 4.25 -3.92
C ALA A 82 28.17 5.57 -3.78
N ALA A 83 26.87 5.49 -3.49
CA ALA A 83 25.99 6.67 -3.48
C ALA A 83 25.82 7.28 -2.08
N TYR A 84 25.94 6.46 -1.03
CA TYR A 84 25.72 6.91 0.36
C TYR A 84 26.98 6.83 1.23
N GLY A 85 28.12 6.38 0.67
CA GLY A 85 29.40 6.32 1.39
C GLY A 85 29.41 5.35 2.57
N MET A 86 28.52 4.34 2.59
CA MET A 86 28.44 3.40 3.70
C MET A 86 29.65 2.45 3.69
N PRO A 87 30.44 2.33 4.78
CA PRO A 87 31.64 1.49 4.82
C PRO A 87 31.30 0.03 5.14
N ILE A 88 30.33 -0.57 4.43
CA ILE A 88 29.86 -1.92 4.67
C ILE A 88 30.22 -2.86 3.51
N THR A 89 30.57 -4.09 3.82
CA THR A 89 30.85 -5.17 2.84
C THR A 89 29.74 -6.21 2.77
N SER A 90 28.88 -6.25 3.77
CA SER A 90 27.69 -7.12 3.87
C SER A 90 26.57 -6.41 4.63
N PHE A 91 25.34 -6.90 4.53
CA PHE A 91 24.24 -6.35 5.30
C PHE A 91 24.35 -6.58 6.81
N HIS A 92 25.11 -7.59 7.23
CA HIS A 92 25.44 -7.75 8.64
C HIS A 92 26.29 -6.58 9.18
N GLY A 93 27.10 -5.95 8.35
CA GLY A 93 27.90 -4.78 8.70
C GLY A 93 27.08 -3.54 9.06
N VAL A 94 25.79 -3.47 8.71
CA VAL A 94 24.93 -2.32 9.04
C VAL A 94 24.69 -2.18 10.55
N TYR A 95 24.83 -3.26 11.32
CA TYR A 95 24.69 -3.22 12.78
C TYR A 95 25.80 -2.43 13.49
N SER A 96 26.91 -2.17 12.83
CA SER A 96 28.00 -1.29 13.32
C SER A 96 27.87 0.17 12.86
N VAL A 97 26.93 0.47 11.94
CA VAL A 97 26.73 1.83 11.42
C VAL A 97 25.90 2.65 12.41
N GLU A 98 26.21 3.94 12.49
CA GLU A 98 25.44 4.87 13.34
C GLU A 98 23.99 5.00 12.84
N MET A 99 23.04 4.99 13.78
CA MET A 99 21.61 5.03 13.46
C MET A 99 21.20 6.29 12.71
N SER A 100 21.79 7.44 13.04
CA SER A 100 21.56 8.70 12.34
C SER A 100 21.88 8.59 10.85
N HIS A 101 22.99 7.92 10.51
CA HIS A 101 23.38 7.72 9.12
C HIS A 101 22.42 6.76 8.39
N LEU A 102 21.97 5.68 9.05
CA LEU A 102 20.94 4.78 8.48
C LEU A 102 19.64 5.53 8.23
N ASP A 103 19.20 6.38 9.16
CA ASP A 103 17.98 7.17 9.06
C ASP A 103 18.07 8.20 7.90
N ASP A 104 19.24 8.80 7.66
CA ASP A 104 19.48 9.71 6.53
C ASP A 104 19.41 8.98 5.18
N VAL A 105 20.05 7.80 5.09
CA VAL A 105 19.99 6.95 3.89
C VAL A 105 18.56 6.49 3.64
N ALA A 106 17.83 6.06 4.68
CA ALA A 106 16.41 5.68 4.57
C ALA A 106 15.55 6.81 4.01
N SER A 107 15.76 8.04 4.51
CA SER A 107 15.10 9.24 4.01
C SER A 107 15.43 9.51 2.54
N GLY A 108 16.65 9.24 2.13
CA GLY A 108 17.10 9.31 0.73
C GLY A 108 16.38 8.29 -0.17
N ILE A 109 16.27 7.04 0.28
CA ILE A 109 15.57 5.97 -0.43
C ILE A 109 14.09 6.31 -0.61
N ILE A 110 13.43 6.75 0.45
CA ILE A 110 12.00 7.15 0.41
C ILE A 110 11.81 8.30 -0.57
N ARG A 111 12.63 9.36 -0.48
CA ARG A 111 12.57 10.50 -1.42
C ARG A 111 12.79 10.07 -2.87
N GLY A 112 13.67 9.11 -3.11
CA GLY A 112 13.87 8.53 -4.45
C GLY A 112 12.61 7.85 -4.97
N GLY A 113 11.97 7.00 -4.16
CA GLY A 113 10.70 6.36 -4.48
C GLY A 113 9.58 7.36 -4.75
N MET A 114 9.45 8.39 -3.89
CA MET A 114 8.46 9.47 -4.05
C MET A 114 8.62 10.23 -5.38
N LYS A 115 9.86 10.55 -5.78
CA LYS A 115 10.14 11.22 -7.06
C LYS A 115 9.70 10.37 -8.25
N ILE A 116 10.03 9.07 -8.25
CA ILE A 116 9.64 8.15 -9.31
C ILE A 116 8.11 8.06 -9.38
N ALA A 117 7.44 7.84 -8.24
CA ALA A 117 5.98 7.74 -8.16
C ALA A 117 5.28 9.04 -8.61
N ALA A 118 5.86 10.20 -8.33
CA ALA A 118 5.33 11.48 -8.76
C ALA A 118 5.40 11.65 -10.29
N VAL A 119 6.52 11.28 -10.90
CA VAL A 119 6.70 11.34 -12.37
C VAL A 119 5.72 10.41 -13.08
N GLU A 120 5.59 9.17 -12.60
CA GLU A 120 4.64 8.18 -13.15
C GLU A 120 3.19 8.68 -13.02
N GLY A 121 2.80 9.18 -11.84
CA GLY A 121 1.46 9.72 -11.62
C GLY A 121 1.13 10.94 -12.49
N ALA A 122 2.13 11.75 -12.86
CA ALA A 122 1.95 12.86 -13.77
C ALA A 122 1.70 12.40 -15.22
N GLY A 123 2.37 11.35 -15.65
CA GLY A 123 2.24 10.82 -17.02
C GLY A 123 0.88 10.17 -17.30
N LEU A 124 0.32 9.49 -16.30
CA LEU A 124 -0.93 8.72 -16.44
C LEU A 124 -2.20 9.54 -16.07
N GLY A 125 -2.05 10.65 -15.34
CA GLY A 125 -3.17 11.48 -14.89
C GLY A 125 -3.98 12.15 -16.02
N LEU A 126 -3.50 12.12 -17.27
CA LEU A 126 -4.19 12.67 -18.44
C LEU A 126 -5.34 11.78 -18.95
N GLY A 127 -5.40 10.50 -18.56
CA GLY A 127 -6.40 9.54 -19.05
C GLY A 127 -7.64 9.39 -18.16
N GLY A 128 -7.74 10.13 -17.07
CA GLY A 128 -8.89 10.09 -16.15
C GLY A 128 -8.98 8.75 -15.38
N ILE A 129 -10.20 8.41 -14.93
CA ILE A 129 -10.44 7.25 -14.05
C ILE A 129 -10.09 5.90 -14.70
N LEU A 130 -10.03 5.82 -16.02
CA LEU A 130 -9.69 4.59 -16.74
C LEU A 130 -8.20 4.23 -16.64
N THR A 131 -7.33 5.20 -16.38
CA THR A 131 -5.89 5.00 -16.23
C THR A 131 -5.47 4.72 -14.78
N VAL A 132 -6.38 4.86 -13.81
CA VAL A 132 -6.08 4.62 -12.38
C VAL A 132 -5.64 3.19 -12.09
N VAL A 133 -6.18 2.18 -12.77
CA VAL A 133 -5.87 0.77 -12.49
C VAL A 133 -4.44 0.37 -12.92
N PRO A 134 -3.95 0.72 -14.13
CA PRO A 134 -2.55 0.52 -14.48
C PRO A 134 -1.57 1.28 -13.57
N ASP A 135 -1.92 2.50 -13.17
CA ASP A 135 -1.12 3.34 -12.26
C ASP A 135 -0.92 2.68 -10.89
N LEU A 136 -1.95 2.02 -10.35
CA LEU A 136 -1.85 1.30 -9.07
C LEU A 136 -0.85 0.14 -9.11
N SER A 137 -0.64 -0.50 -10.25
CA SER A 137 0.36 -1.57 -10.39
C SER A 137 1.78 -1.02 -10.33
N ILE A 138 2.03 0.11 -10.98
CA ILE A 138 3.32 0.80 -10.93
C ILE A 138 3.57 1.34 -9.52
N LEU A 139 2.57 1.95 -8.91
CA LEU A 139 2.64 2.45 -7.54
C LEU A 139 2.95 1.33 -6.53
N ALA A 140 2.30 0.17 -6.65
CA ALA A 140 2.58 -1.01 -5.83
C ALA A 140 4.03 -1.50 -6.01
N ALA A 141 4.52 -1.53 -7.25
CA ALA A 141 5.89 -1.92 -7.56
C ALA A 141 6.93 -0.97 -6.95
N ILE A 142 6.74 0.35 -7.08
CA ILE A 142 7.61 1.37 -6.47
C ILE A 142 7.59 1.25 -4.95
N THR A 143 6.41 1.08 -4.37
CA THR A 143 6.23 0.95 -2.92
C THR A 143 6.91 -0.30 -2.39
N LEU A 144 6.69 -1.47 -2.99
CA LEU A 144 7.32 -2.72 -2.59
C LEU A 144 8.84 -2.65 -2.74
N ARG A 145 9.35 -2.10 -3.84
CA ARG A 145 10.78 -1.88 -4.04
C ARG A 145 11.39 -0.97 -2.97
N THR A 146 10.66 0.06 -2.54
CA THR A 146 11.10 0.95 -1.46
C THR A 146 11.17 0.21 -0.14
N ILE A 147 10.15 -0.61 0.20
CA ILE A 147 10.12 -1.45 1.40
C ILE A 147 11.27 -2.47 1.40
N GLN A 148 11.53 -3.15 0.27
CA GLN A 148 12.64 -4.09 0.13
C GLN A 148 14.01 -3.41 0.36
N LYS A 149 14.21 -2.21 -0.17
CA LYS A 149 15.44 -1.43 0.07
C LYS A 149 15.59 -1.02 1.53
N LEU A 150 14.50 -0.64 2.19
CA LEU A 150 14.52 -0.32 3.63
C LEU A 150 14.81 -1.57 4.47
N SER A 151 14.25 -2.72 4.13
CA SER A 151 14.56 -4.00 4.78
C SER A 151 16.06 -4.28 4.74
N LEU A 152 16.67 -4.26 3.54
CA LEU A 152 18.10 -4.49 3.37
C LEU A 152 18.96 -3.44 4.08
N LEU A 153 18.57 -2.16 4.05
CA LEU A 153 19.29 -1.07 4.71
C LEU A 153 19.41 -1.29 6.21
N TYR A 154 18.34 -1.82 6.84
CA TYR A 154 18.34 -2.11 8.28
C TYR A 154 18.85 -3.52 8.62
N GLY A 155 19.39 -4.28 7.64
CA GLY A 155 20.03 -5.58 7.84
C GLY A 155 19.12 -6.79 7.75
N PHE A 156 17.91 -6.62 7.19
CA PHE A 156 16.95 -7.71 7.01
C PHE A 156 16.88 -8.11 5.55
N GLU A 157 17.39 -9.30 5.24
CA GLU A 157 17.29 -9.91 3.92
C GLU A 157 15.91 -10.55 3.72
N PHE A 158 15.63 -11.06 2.52
CA PHE A 158 14.37 -11.73 2.16
C PHE A 158 14.62 -12.87 1.16
N ASN A 159 15.61 -13.70 1.48
CA ASN A 159 16.05 -14.84 0.68
C ASN A 159 15.32 -16.12 1.04
N THR A 160 14.88 -16.26 2.30
CA THR A 160 14.14 -17.42 2.81
C THR A 160 12.63 -17.11 2.89
N ASP A 161 11.83 -18.15 3.12
CA ASP A 161 10.38 -18.02 3.29
C ASP A 161 10.03 -17.21 4.54
N GLU A 162 10.75 -17.41 5.65
CA GLU A 162 10.56 -16.66 6.88
C GLU A 162 10.90 -15.19 6.71
N GLU A 163 12.01 -14.88 6.05
CA GLU A 163 12.44 -13.52 5.76
C GLU A 163 11.44 -12.82 4.81
N THR A 164 10.92 -13.55 3.83
CA THR A 164 9.89 -13.05 2.92
C THR A 164 8.60 -12.75 3.68
N ALA A 165 8.19 -13.62 4.62
CA ALA A 165 7.03 -13.37 5.46
C ALA A 165 7.21 -12.11 6.32
N GLU A 166 8.38 -11.92 6.92
CA GLU A 166 8.73 -10.71 7.69
C GLU A 166 8.67 -9.44 6.83
N LEU A 167 9.14 -9.48 5.58
CA LEU A 167 9.01 -8.38 4.63
C LEU A 167 7.53 -8.00 4.41
N TRP A 168 6.65 -9.01 4.29
CA TRP A 168 5.22 -8.77 4.09
C TRP A 168 4.50 -8.33 5.36
N ILE A 169 4.97 -8.72 6.54
CA ILE A 169 4.51 -8.12 7.82
C ILE A 169 4.86 -6.63 7.85
N ALA A 170 6.07 -6.26 7.45
CA ALA A 170 6.46 -4.86 7.37
C ALA A 170 5.63 -4.08 6.34
N ALA A 171 5.30 -4.68 5.19
CA ALA A 171 4.41 -4.09 4.19
C ALA A 171 2.98 -3.90 4.73
N ALA A 172 2.47 -4.86 5.48
CA ALA A 172 1.18 -4.75 6.16
C ALA A 172 1.17 -3.66 7.23
N SER A 173 2.22 -3.59 8.05
CA SER A 173 2.42 -2.51 9.03
C SER A 173 2.48 -1.14 8.34
N ALA A 174 3.15 -1.05 7.19
CA ALA A 174 3.17 0.17 6.37
C ALA A 174 1.77 0.56 5.87
N ALA A 175 0.91 -0.40 5.60
CA ALA A 175 -0.51 -0.18 5.28
C ALA A 175 -1.39 0.12 6.51
N GLY A 176 -0.84 0.12 7.72
CA GLY A 176 -1.59 0.35 8.96
C GLY A 176 -2.29 -0.90 9.51
N LEU A 177 -1.85 -2.08 9.08
CA LEU A 177 -2.35 -3.36 9.58
C LEU A 177 -1.42 -3.91 10.66
N ASP A 178 -1.99 -4.37 11.75
CA ASP A 178 -1.28 -5.18 12.74
C ASP A 178 -1.48 -6.67 12.41
N ILE A 179 -0.39 -7.34 12.05
CA ILE A 179 -0.38 -8.78 11.76
C ILE A 179 0.51 -9.44 12.79
N SER A 180 -0.06 -10.32 13.61
CA SER A 180 0.70 -11.07 14.59
C SER A 180 1.62 -12.10 13.92
N ARG A 181 2.83 -12.28 14.49
CA ARG A 181 3.80 -13.31 14.06
C ARG A 181 3.25 -14.72 14.11
N GLU A 182 2.31 -15.00 15.01
CA GLU A 182 1.66 -16.30 15.14
C GLU A 182 0.96 -16.79 13.87
N LEU A 183 0.53 -15.86 13.01
CA LEU A 183 -0.06 -16.19 11.71
C LEU A 183 0.99 -16.68 10.70
N VAL A 184 2.24 -16.23 10.84
CA VAL A 184 3.35 -16.63 9.96
C VAL A 184 3.82 -18.03 10.28
N GLU A 185 3.94 -18.38 11.56
CA GLU A 185 4.42 -19.68 12.00
C GLU A 185 3.48 -20.84 11.62
N LYS A 186 2.20 -20.53 11.40
CA LYS A 186 1.17 -21.54 11.09
C LYS A 186 0.89 -21.71 9.60
N GLU A 187 1.36 -20.82 8.75
CA GLU A 187 1.02 -20.83 7.32
C GLU A 187 2.27 -20.85 6.43
N VAL A 188 2.22 -21.65 5.38
CA VAL A 188 3.23 -21.63 4.31
C VAL A 188 3.15 -20.27 3.59
N VAL A 189 4.30 -19.65 3.32
CA VAL A 189 4.43 -18.29 2.72
C VAL A 189 3.54 -18.12 1.49
N ASN A 190 3.44 -19.14 0.64
CA ASN A 190 2.60 -19.12 -0.56
C ASN A 190 1.09 -18.91 -0.29
N ARG A 191 0.61 -19.21 0.94
CA ARG A 191 -0.77 -18.92 1.37
C ARG A 191 -0.86 -17.64 2.19
N PHE A 192 0.18 -17.33 2.93
CA PHE A 192 0.26 -16.13 3.77
C PHE A 192 0.32 -14.85 2.95
N VAL A 193 1.26 -14.75 1.99
CA VAL A 193 1.47 -13.53 1.19
C VAL A 193 0.21 -13.07 0.44
N PRO A 194 -0.53 -13.91 -0.30
CA PRO A 194 -1.76 -13.49 -0.96
C PRO A 194 -2.84 -12.96 0.00
N ARG A 195 -2.95 -13.51 1.21
CA ARG A 195 -3.88 -13.03 2.24
C ARG A 195 -3.47 -11.68 2.79
N VAL A 196 -2.18 -11.48 3.01
CA VAL A 196 -1.64 -10.18 3.42
C VAL A 196 -1.90 -9.14 2.34
N ILE A 197 -1.62 -9.43 1.08
CA ILE A 197 -1.91 -8.56 -0.06
C ILE A 197 -3.40 -8.17 -0.10
N GLN A 198 -4.31 -9.13 0.10
CA GLN A 198 -5.74 -8.85 0.14
C GLN A 198 -6.09 -7.87 1.28
N ARG A 199 -5.58 -8.09 2.49
CA ARG A 199 -5.82 -7.19 3.63
C ARG A 199 -5.24 -5.79 3.39
N ILE A 200 -4.05 -5.72 2.83
CA ILE A 200 -3.41 -4.46 2.42
C ILE A 200 -4.30 -3.70 1.44
N ALA A 201 -4.81 -4.37 0.41
CA ALA A 201 -5.65 -3.75 -0.62
C ALA A 201 -6.96 -3.21 -0.03
N VAL A 202 -7.62 -3.96 0.86
CA VAL A 202 -8.84 -3.54 1.58
C VAL A 202 -8.56 -2.30 2.43
N GLN A 203 -7.50 -2.32 3.23
CA GLN A 203 -7.13 -1.23 4.13
C GLN A 203 -6.78 0.04 3.35
N ALA A 204 -5.87 -0.07 2.38
CA ALA A 204 -5.39 1.06 1.60
C ALA A 204 -6.49 1.69 0.74
N SER A 205 -7.41 0.89 0.18
CA SER A 205 -8.56 1.40 -0.57
C SER A 205 -9.54 2.15 0.33
N GLY A 206 -9.75 1.68 1.57
CA GLY A 206 -10.57 2.34 2.58
C GLY A 206 -9.99 3.70 2.96
N GLU A 207 -8.71 3.76 3.34
CA GLU A 207 -8.01 5.01 3.67
C GLU A 207 -8.03 6.02 2.52
N ALA A 208 -7.83 5.55 1.28
CA ALA A 208 -7.86 6.41 0.11
C ALA A 208 -9.24 7.04 -0.08
N VAL A 209 -10.31 6.25 -0.03
CA VAL A 209 -11.68 6.75 -0.20
C VAL A 209 -12.06 7.69 0.93
N GLU A 210 -11.74 7.39 2.18
CA GLU A 210 -12.05 8.23 3.34
C GLU A 210 -11.36 9.59 3.27
N LYS A 211 -10.06 9.61 3.00
CA LYS A 211 -9.29 10.87 2.90
C LYS A 211 -9.69 11.74 1.71
N TRP A 212 -10.26 11.15 0.66
CA TRP A 212 -10.52 11.82 -0.61
C TRP A 212 -11.99 12.09 -0.86
N SER A 213 -12.91 11.42 -0.18
CA SER A 213 -14.34 11.64 -0.34
C SER A 213 -14.81 13.03 0.08
N GLY A 214 -14.09 13.68 0.99
CA GLY A 214 -14.37 15.06 1.39
C GLY A 214 -13.89 16.14 0.41
N ARG A 215 -13.10 15.76 -0.61
CA ARG A 215 -12.59 16.64 -1.66
C ARG A 215 -13.05 16.12 -3.00
N LEU A 216 -14.28 16.44 -3.39
CA LEU A 216 -14.83 16.22 -4.73
C LEU A 216 -14.10 17.08 -5.76
N ILE A 217 -12.80 16.85 -5.92
CA ILE A 217 -12.05 17.43 -7.03
C ILE A 217 -12.22 16.44 -8.19
N PRO A 218 -12.57 16.89 -9.38
CA PRO A 218 -12.55 16.04 -10.57
C PRO A 218 -11.17 15.37 -10.64
N ILE A 219 -11.12 14.03 -10.60
CA ILE A 219 -9.88 13.23 -10.60
C ILE A 219 -9.19 13.35 -11.98
N ALA A 220 -9.34 14.44 -12.65
CA ALA A 220 -8.97 14.65 -14.04
C ALA A 220 -7.67 15.47 -14.22
N SER A 221 -6.88 15.72 -13.16
CA SER A 221 -5.63 16.44 -13.35
C SER A 221 -4.42 15.57 -12.99
N SER A 222 -3.41 15.56 -13.86
CA SER A 222 -2.11 14.93 -13.65
C SER A 222 -1.43 15.38 -12.34
N ALA A 223 -1.69 16.61 -11.91
CA ALA A 223 -1.18 17.15 -10.64
C ALA A 223 -1.73 16.40 -9.41
N ILE A 224 -2.98 15.93 -9.46
CA ILE A 224 -3.58 15.17 -8.37
C ILE A 224 -3.01 13.76 -8.33
N GLY A 225 -2.89 13.07 -9.47
CA GLY A 225 -2.27 11.76 -9.55
C GLY A 225 -0.82 11.78 -9.02
N CYS A 226 -0.03 12.77 -9.43
CA CYS A 226 1.31 13.03 -8.93
C CYS A 226 1.33 13.19 -7.39
N ALA A 227 0.49 14.06 -6.83
CA ALA A 227 0.44 14.33 -5.40
C ALA A 227 0.02 13.10 -4.59
N LEU A 228 -0.87 12.27 -5.13
CA LEU A 228 -1.36 11.07 -4.48
C LEU A 228 -0.32 9.98 -4.43
N ASN A 229 0.33 9.70 -5.55
CA ASN A 229 1.40 8.72 -5.63
C ASN A 229 2.58 9.13 -4.74
N TYR A 230 2.94 10.41 -4.76
CA TYR A 230 3.95 10.98 -3.87
C TYR A 230 3.60 10.77 -2.39
N TYR A 231 2.38 11.12 -1.99
CA TYR A 231 1.91 10.95 -0.61
C TYR A 231 1.85 9.49 -0.18
N PHE A 232 1.38 8.61 -1.06
CA PHE A 232 1.26 7.18 -0.78
C PHE A 232 2.63 6.55 -0.49
N VAL A 233 3.61 6.74 -1.40
CA VAL A 233 4.96 6.20 -1.22
C VAL A 233 5.64 6.79 0.01
N ARG A 234 5.42 8.09 0.31
CA ARG A 234 5.93 8.72 1.53
C ARG A 234 5.36 8.07 2.78
N ALA A 235 4.03 8.00 2.89
CA ALA A 235 3.38 7.48 4.09
C ALA A 235 3.77 6.03 4.38
N TRP A 236 3.80 5.21 3.34
CA TRP A 236 4.18 3.80 3.46
C TRP A 236 5.67 3.63 3.73
N GLY A 237 6.52 4.41 3.06
CA GLY A 237 7.97 4.40 3.29
C GLY A 237 8.32 4.78 4.73
N GLU A 238 7.70 5.82 5.28
CA GLU A 238 7.96 6.25 6.67
C GLU A 238 7.47 5.22 7.70
N ARG A 239 6.33 4.57 7.48
CA ARG A 239 5.85 3.50 8.37
C ARG A 239 6.75 2.26 8.28
N ALA A 240 7.16 1.86 7.08
CA ALA A 240 8.11 0.75 6.89
C ALA A 240 9.47 1.08 7.53
N ARG A 241 9.96 2.31 7.39
CA ARG A 241 11.18 2.77 8.08
C ARG A 241 11.05 2.62 9.59
N ALA A 242 9.96 3.08 10.17
CA ALA A 242 9.73 2.96 11.62
C ALA A 242 9.72 1.50 12.08
N HIS A 243 9.08 0.61 11.31
CA HIS A 243 9.05 -0.82 11.59
C HIS A 243 10.46 -1.45 11.58
N PHE A 244 11.22 -1.29 10.48
CA PHE A 244 12.55 -1.87 10.36
C PHE A 244 13.56 -1.23 11.32
N ARG A 245 13.43 0.06 11.59
CA ARG A 245 14.25 0.75 12.59
C ARG A 245 14.06 0.17 13.98
N ALA A 246 12.82 -0.05 14.41
CA ALA A 246 12.53 -0.67 15.69
C ALA A 246 13.10 -2.09 15.78
N LYS A 247 12.92 -2.89 14.73
CA LYS A 247 13.46 -4.25 14.64
C LYS A 247 15.00 -4.27 14.65
N HIS A 248 15.65 -3.33 13.94
CA HIS A 248 17.12 -3.20 13.94
C HIS A 248 17.66 -2.86 15.33
N LEU A 249 17.01 -1.95 16.06
CA LEU A 249 17.42 -1.60 17.42
C LEU A 249 17.30 -2.79 18.37
N ALA A 250 16.24 -3.59 18.27
CA ALA A 250 16.08 -4.82 19.06
C ALA A 250 17.20 -5.82 18.74
N ALA A 251 17.48 -6.07 17.47
CA ALA A 251 18.55 -6.97 17.06
C ALA A 251 19.96 -6.49 17.53
N ARG A 252 20.22 -5.18 17.50
CA ARG A 252 21.48 -4.62 18.05
C ARG A 252 21.61 -4.84 19.54
N HIS A 253 20.53 -4.74 20.30
CA HIS A 253 20.52 -4.98 21.75
C HIS A 253 20.87 -6.44 22.05
N GLU A 254 20.22 -7.39 21.37
CA GLU A 254 20.51 -8.82 21.49
C GLU A 254 21.98 -9.17 21.16
N LEU A 255 22.53 -8.59 20.08
CA LEU A 255 23.94 -8.78 19.71
C LEU A 255 24.89 -8.21 20.77
N GLY A 256 24.56 -7.06 21.39
CA GLY A 256 25.34 -6.45 22.46
C GLY A 256 25.35 -7.28 23.75
N GLU A 257 24.23 -7.82 24.14
CA GLU A 257 24.10 -8.70 25.32
C GLU A 257 24.84 -10.03 25.11
N GLY A 258 24.74 -10.63 23.92
CA GLY A 258 25.48 -11.86 23.58
C GLY A 258 27.01 -11.67 23.69
N GLN A 259 27.53 -10.52 23.28
CA GLN A 259 28.97 -10.21 23.40
C GLN A 259 29.41 -9.91 24.84
N ALA A 260 28.55 -9.32 25.64
CA ALA A 260 28.83 -9.05 27.05
C ALA A 260 28.87 -10.35 27.87
N GLY A 261 27.96 -11.30 27.61
CA GLY A 261 27.94 -12.61 28.26
C GLY A 261 29.16 -13.47 27.95
N LEU A 262 29.72 -13.38 26.74
CA LEU A 262 30.95 -14.09 26.35
C LEU A 262 32.23 -13.52 26.98
N ARG A 263 32.23 -12.26 27.42
CA ARG A 263 33.38 -11.62 28.11
C ARG A 263 33.43 -11.90 29.61
N THR A 264 32.34 -12.38 30.18
CA THR A 264 32.22 -12.67 31.63
C THR A 264 32.29 -14.17 31.94
N ALA A 265 32.37 -15.04 30.95
CA ALA A 265 32.60 -16.48 31.07
C ALA A 265 34.05 -16.86 30.74
#